data_a38580d0ed7eebe9c699eb5468aa454b
#
_entry.id   a38580d0ed7eebe9c699eb5468aa454b
#
_cell.length_a   1.000
_cell.length_b   1.000
_cell.length_c   1.000
_cell.angle_alpha   90.00
_cell.angle_beta   90.00
_cell.angle_gamma   90.00
#
_symmetry.space_group_name_H-M   'P 1'
#
loop_
_entity.id
_entity.type
_entity.pdbx_description
1 polymer ?
#
loop_
_entity_poly.entity_id
_entity_poly.type
_entity_poly.pdbx_seq_one_letter_code
_entity_poly.pdbx_strand_id
1 'polypeptide(L)'
;IFGDDAIAAATGFSLECIADDNSERVLPQSIFSAARSLMPVEVLRRSYRSSGQALGDYVNSEFYGDRIIFEPSVDSYFGRSNVQLVKVNPPKASEPESMDSEVAQVLELIYNHATWNPQDSLLVATASSKHADRLDQALQAGMREKAHLAEFFEGHGRERFEITTIQDLAHRIADRVIFSIGFGKDSSGNVPKSLGFISHRDGHRYLANCLVSARKHITVVSALEATDLVDPSIIGCDGLREMLSEIAKPSFKTQDADVNPMIADLAIRLTKLGVTTRTNFSARFKLVASVGEKAAVIEPDWGLLGYNLSERHRLRPMMIRALGWDYIRVPSFELFADPEAVAQRIAIALGIELSKKPQPLFEMEPRAFEDTHFAWGDPADSNDQRL
;
A
#
# COMPACT_ATOMS: atom_id res chain seq x y z
N ILE A 1 20.58 -8.99 7.37
CA ILE A 1 20.16 -7.64 7.76
C ILE A 1 19.17 -7.17 6.71
N PHE A 2 17.97 -6.76 7.14
CA PHE A 2 16.98 -6.13 6.28
C PHE A 2 16.93 -4.65 6.61
N GLY A 3 16.81 -3.80 5.61
CA GLY A 3 16.74 -2.36 5.81
C GLY A 3 16.37 -1.62 4.54
N ASP A 4 16.07 -0.34 4.69
CA ASP A 4 15.78 0.59 3.63
C ASP A 4 16.45 1.92 3.96
N ASP A 5 17.41 2.31 3.14
CA ASP A 5 18.16 3.56 3.29
C ASP A 5 17.65 4.68 2.37
N ALA A 6 16.63 4.40 1.55
CA ALA A 6 16.07 5.36 0.63
C ALA A 6 15.03 6.26 1.30
N ILE A 7 14.03 5.66 1.97
CA ILE A 7 12.95 6.42 2.62
C ILE A 7 12.97 6.34 4.15
N ALA A 8 13.64 5.33 4.74
CA ALA A 8 13.81 5.28 6.18
C ALA A 8 14.95 6.21 6.61
N ALA A 9 14.63 7.21 7.40
CA ALA A 9 15.65 8.04 8.05
C ALA A 9 16.22 7.31 9.27
N ALA A 10 17.52 7.44 9.49
CA ALA A 10 18.14 6.94 10.71
C ALA A 10 17.69 7.82 11.90
N THR A 11 16.88 7.24 12.79
CA THR A 11 16.59 7.88 14.07
C THR A 11 17.80 7.70 14.98
N GLY A 12 18.47 8.79 15.32
CA GLY A 12 19.55 8.75 16.32
C GLY A 12 18.96 8.31 17.67
N PHE A 13 19.53 7.28 18.29
CA PHE A 13 19.46 7.19 19.75
C PHE A 13 20.00 8.52 20.28
N SER A 14 19.32 9.15 21.23
CA SER A 14 19.61 10.48 21.82
C SER A 14 20.98 10.60 22.53
N LEU A 15 22.01 10.00 21.98
CA LEU A 15 23.37 10.40 22.21
C LEU A 15 23.59 11.64 21.32
N GLU A 16 23.28 12.80 21.86
CA GLU A 16 23.90 14.03 21.39
C GLU A 16 25.42 13.78 21.50
N CYS A 17 26.02 13.33 20.41
CA CYS A 17 27.45 13.48 20.28
C CYS A 17 27.68 14.98 20.29
N ILE A 18 28.13 15.52 21.40
CA ILE A 18 28.68 16.86 21.52
C ILE A 18 29.86 16.87 20.56
N ALA A 19 29.60 17.26 19.32
CA ALA A 19 30.67 17.50 18.36
C ALA A 19 31.31 18.81 18.74
N ASP A 20 32.60 18.79 18.95
CA ASP A 20 33.42 20.00 19.01
C ASP A 20 33.09 20.90 17.82
N ASP A 21 33.04 22.20 18.09
CA ASP A 21 32.44 23.27 17.27
C ASP A 21 32.98 23.47 15.85
N ASN A 22 33.83 22.57 15.33
CA ASN A 22 34.46 22.66 14.01
C ASN A 22 34.43 21.41 13.12
N SER A 23 33.72 20.35 13.49
CA SER A 23 33.58 19.18 12.64
C SER A 23 32.19 19.18 11.94
N GLU A 24 32.16 19.02 10.61
CA GLU A 24 30.95 18.66 9.89
C GLU A 24 30.25 17.53 10.65
N ARG A 25 29.00 17.76 11.05
CA ARG A 25 28.19 16.75 11.75
C ARG A 25 28.10 15.52 10.86
N VAL A 26 28.95 14.54 11.11
CA VAL A 26 28.85 13.22 10.50
C VAL A 26 27.58 12.59 11.06
N LEU A 27 26.55 12.51 10.23
CA LEU A 27 25.31 11.83 10.61
C LEU A 27 25.65 10.37 10.94
N PRO A 28 25.08 9.80 12.01
CA PRO A 28 25.29 8.41 12.33
C PRO A 28 24.84 7.55 11.14
N GLN A 29 25.76 6.80 10.58
CA GLN A 29 25.43 5.80 9.56
C GLN A 29 24.60 4.72 10.22
N SER A 30 23.51 4.32 9.58
CA SER A 30 22.75 3.17 10.05
C SER A 30 23.62 1.90 9.92
N ILE A 31 23.36 0.91 10.79
CA ILE A 31 23.99 -0.42 10.68
C ILE A 31 23.77 -1.01 9.28
N PHE A 32 22.62 -0.75 8.68
CA PHE A 32 22.29 -1.18 7.32
C PHE A 32 23.22 -0.54 6.28
N SER A 33 23.43 0.77 6.33
CA SER A 33 24.34 1.47 5.42
C SER A 33 25.79 0.98 5.55
N ALA A 34 26.25 0.75 6.78
CA ALA A 34 27.56 0.19 7.03
C ALA A 34 27.70 -1.24 6.49
N ALA A 35 26.71 -2.10 6.73
CA ALA A 35 26.70 -3.47 6.26
C ALA A 35 26.66 -3.57 4.72
N ARG A 36 25.93 -2.66 4.07
CA ARG A 36 25.80 -2.60 2.60
C ARG A 36 27.14 -2.40 1.88
N SER A 37 28.08 -1.72 2.50
CA SER A 37 29.43 -1.53 1.93
C SER A 37 30.32 -2.77 2.04
N LEU A 38 29.96 -3.73 2.90
CA LEU A 38 30.77 -4.91 3.23
C LEU A 38 30.18 -6.23 2.71
N MET A 39 28.90 -6.26 2.36
CA MET A 39 28.18 -7.49 2.01
C MET A 39 27.44 -7.36 0.68
N PRO A 40 27.22 -8.47 -0.05
CA PRO A 40 26.35 -8.48 -1.22
C PRO A 40 24.94 -8.00 -0.86
N VAL A 41 24.33 -7.22 -1.76
CA VAL A 41 23.01 -6.62 -1.57
C VAL A 41 22.01 -7.24 -2.53
N GLU A 42 20.93 -7.82 -1.98
CA GLU A 42 19.76 -8.23 -2.73
C GLU A 42 18.66 -7.19 -2.59
N VAL A 43 18.12 -6.72 -3.71
CA VAL A 43 17.08 -5.69 -3.72
C VAL A 43 15.72 -6.34 -3.87
N LEU A 44 14.82 -6.10 -2.92
CA LEU A 44 13.43 -6.51 -3.03
C LEU A 44 12.74 -5.62 -4.07
N ARG A 45 12.16 -6.23 -5.10
CA ARG A 45 11.60 -5.54 -6.26
C ARG A 45 10.08 -5.35 -6.20
N ARG A 46 9.41 -5.84 -5.17
CA ARG A 46 7.95 -5.73 -5.02
C ARG A 46 7.59 -5.16 -3.68
N SER A 47 6.65 -4.22 -3.68
CA SER A 47 6.03 -3.75 -2.46
C SER A 47 4.88 -4.68 -2.07
N TYR A 48 4.96 -5.18 -0.84
CA TYR A 48 3.86 -5.94 -0.20
C TYR A 48 3.21 -5.10 0.90
N ARG A 49 3.60 -3.85 1.01
CA ARG A 49 3.30 -3.00 2.16
C ARG A 49 2.15 -2.05 1.91
N SER A 50 2.02 -1.50 0.71
CA SER A 50 1.01 -0.50 0.39
C SER A 50 0.15 -0.93 -0.80
N SER A 51 -1.10 -0.54 -0.77
CA SER A 51 -2.10 -0.84 -1.80
C SER A 51 -2.29 0.27 -2.83
N GLY A 52 -1.60 1.39 -2.68
CA GLY A 52 -1.78 2.55 -3.55
C GLY A 52 -0.74 2.62 -4.67
N GLN A 53 -1.12 2.23 -5.90
CA GLN A 53 -0.21 2.33 -7.05
C GLN A 53 0.20 3.79 -7.33
N ALA A 54 -0.73 4.74 -7.28
CA ALA A 54 -0.45 6.13 -7.66
C ALA A 54 0.65 6.77 -6.79
N LEU A 55 0.53 6.67 -5.47
CA LEU A 55 1.56 7.18 -4.56
C LEU A 55 2.78 6.26 -4.50
N GLY A 56 2.58 4.96 -4.70
CA GLY A 56 3.67 4.00 -4.82
C GLY A 56 4.55 4.30 -6.03
N ASP A 57 3.97 4.60 -7.18
CA ASP A 57 4.72 4.98 -8.39
C ASP A 57 5.48 6.29 -8.18
N TYR A 58 4.89 7.29 -7.51
CA TYR A 58 5.59 8.53 -7.13
C TYR A 58 6.80 8.25 -6.23
N VAL A 59 6.61 7.51 -5.13
CA VAL A 59 7.71 7.14 -4.22
C VAL A 59 8.76 6.29 -4.93
N ASN A 60 8.35 5.44 -5.87
CA ASN A 60 9.27 4.60 -6.64
C ASN A 60 10.17 5.40 -7.58
N SER A 61 9.60 6.34 -8.32
CA SER A 61 10.39 7.20 -9.21
C SER A 61 11.36 8.09 -8.43
N GLU A 62 10.91 8.66 -7.32
CA GLU A 62 11.68 9.63 -6.55
C GLU A 62 12.80 9.01 -5.73
N PHE A 63 12.53 7.84 -5.10
CA PHE A 63 13.48 7.24 -4.13
C PHE A 63 14.11 5.94 -4.60
N TYR A 64 13.48 5.20 -5.50
CA TYR A 64 13.94 3.86 -5.90
C TYR A 64 14.33 3.75 -7.38
N GLY A 65 14.23 4.85 -8.16
CA GLY A 65 14.56 4.86 -9.59
C GLY A 65 13.77 3.80 -10.38
N ASP A 66 12.48 3.73 -10.13
CA ASP A 66 11.50 2.83 -10.78
C ASP A 66 11.79 1.32 -10.65
N ARG A 67 12.56 0.93 -9.62
CA ARG A 67 12.95 -0.47 -9.41
C ARG A 67 11.93 -1.31 -8.65
N ILE A 68 10.98 -0.67 -7.95
CA ILE A 68 9.97 -1.35 -7.14
C ILE A 68 8.67 -1.44 -7.92
N ILE A 69 8.03 -2.60 -7.84
CA ILE A 69 6.74 -2.86 -8.46
C ILE A 69 5.66 -2.66 -7.41
N PHE A 70 4.74 -1.73 -7.69
CA PHE A 70 3.48 -1.56 -6.96
C PHE A 70 2.37 -2.11 -7.84
N GLU A 71 1.54 -2.98 -7.28
CA GLU A 71 0.41 -3.56 -8.00
C GLU A 71 -0.86 -2.73 -7.73
N PRO A 72 -1.74 -2.56 -8.74
CA PRO A 72 -2.96 -1.79 -8.57
C PRO A 72 -3.97 -2.53 -7.68
N SER A 73 -4.70 -1.79 -6.85
CA SER A 73 -5.81 -2.32 -6.07
C SER A 73 -7.09 -2.44 -6.91
N VAL A 74 -8.04 -3.22 -6.42
CA VAL A 74 -9.38 -3.33 -7.03
C VAL A 74 -10.12 -1.99 -7.02
N ASP A 75 -9.91 -1.17 -6.00
CA ASP A 75 -10.51 0.16 -5.93
C ASP A 75 -10.08 1.06 -7.08
N SER A 76 -8.80 0.99 -7.46
CA SER A 76 -8.29 1.72 -8.62
C SER A 76 -8.96 1.29 -9.94
N TYR A 77 -9.34 0.02 -10.07
CA TYR A 77 -10.07 -0.48 -11.22
C TYR A 77 -11.50 0.10 -11.31
N PHE A 78 -12.18 0.24 -10.18
CA PHE A 78 -13.50 0.86 -10.10
C PHE A 78 -13.47 2.40 -10.07
N GLY A 79 -12.31 3.01 -10.27
CA GLY A 79 -12.16 4.46 -10.25
C GLY A 79 -12.20 5.06 -8.85
N ARG A 80 -12.12 4.24 -7.81
CA ARG A 80 -12.00 4.69 -6.43
C ARG A 80 -10.54 4.98 -6.14
N SER A 81 -10.23 6.18 -5.68
CA SER A 81 -8.86 6.53 -5.32
C SER A 81 -8.54 5.98 -3.94
N ASN A 82 -7.39 5.32 -3.81
CA ASN A 82 -6.83 4.92 -2.51
C ASN A 82 -6.23 6.12 -1.77
N VAL A 83 -6.27 7.29 -2.40
CA VAL A 83 -5.76 8.54 -1.86
C VAL A 83 -6.85 9.59 -1.97
N GLN A 84 -7.12 10.26 -0.87
CA GLN A 84 -8.08 11.35 -0.81
C GLN A 84 -7.41 12.61 -0.26
N LEU A 85 -7.60 13.73 -0.92
CA LEU A 85 -7.23 15.04 -0.42
C LEU A 85 -8.48 15.73 0.16
N VAL A 86 -8.44 16.02 1.44
CA VAL A 86 -9.46 16.81 2.14
C VAL A 86 -8.90 18.21 2.36
N LYS A 87 -9.46 19.17 1.62
CA LYS A 87 -9.08 20.57 1.73
C LYS A 87 -9.83 21.23 2.90
N VAL A 88 -9.12 21.92 3.72
CA VAL A 88 -9.67 22.69 4.84
C VAL A 88 -9.53 24.18 4.53
N ASN A 89 -10.61 24.94 4.71
CA ASN A 89 -10.60 26.38 4.54
C ASN A 89 -10.56 27.04 5.92
N PRO A 90 -9.40 27.49 6.41
CA PRO A 90 -9.31 28.12 7.71
C PRO A 90 -9.93 29.54 7.70
N PRO A 91 -10.51 29.98 8.82
CA PRO A 91 -10.90 31.38 8.98
C PRO A 91 -9.65 32.26 9.01
N LYS A 92 -9.76 33.49 8.48
CA LYS A 92 -8.63 34.43 8.28
C LYS A 92 -7.86 34.85 9.54
N ALA A 93 -8.28 34.48 10.74
CA ALA A 93 -7.71 34.90 12.02
C ALA A 93 -7.02 33.78 12.81
N SER A 94 -6.75 32.64 12.19
CA SER A 94 -6.15 31.51 12.90
C SER A 94 -4.62 31.55 12.90
N GLU A 95 -4.01 31.00 13.94
CA GLU A 95 -2.59 30.68 13.92
C GLU A 95 -2.30 29.75 12.73
N PRO A 96 -1.17 29.94 12.01
CA PRO A 96 -0.88 29.13 10.81
C PRO A 96 -0.52 27.68 11.14
N GLU A 97 -0.19 27.35 12.39
CA GLU A 97 0.11 25.98 12.83
C GLU A 97 -1.02 25.42 13.70
N SER A 98 -1.46 24.22 13.37
CA SER A 98 -2.50 23.47 14.11
C SER A 98 -3.83 24.21 14.23
N MET A 99 -4.43 24.55 13.10
CA MET A 99 -5.68 25.33 13.05
C MET A 99 -6.87 24.52 13.56
N ASP A 100 -7.81 25.19 14.24
CA ASP A 100 -9.02 24.58 14.80
C ASP A 100 -9.86 23.84 13.74
N SER A 101 -9.96 24.41 12.54
CA SER A 101 -10.70 23.83 11.44
C SER A 101 -10.10 22.51 10.95
N GLU A 102 -8.77 22.39 10.92
CA GLU A 102 -8.09 21.16 10.54
C GLU A 102 -8.20 20.11 11.64
N VAL A 103 -8.03 20.51 12.91
CA VAL A 103 -8.26 19.63 14.06
C VAL A 103 -9.68 19.07 14.05
N ALA A 104 -10.70 19.91 13.84
CA ALA A 104 -12.09 19.46 13.78
C ALA A 104 -12.33 18.48 12.63
N GLN A 105 -11.77 18.75 11.46
CA GLN A 105 -11.90 17.87 10.29
C GLN A 105 -11.23 16.51 10.52
N VAL A 106 -10.04 16.48 11.12
CA VAL A 106 -9.34 15.24 11.44
C VAL A 106 -10.13 14.43 12.47
N LEU A 107 -10.65 15.07 13.53
CA LEU A 107 -11.50 14.39 14.50
C LEU A 107 -12.77 13.78 13.88
N GLU A 108 -13.41 14.52 12.98
CA GLU A 108 -14.57 14.00 12.24
C GLU A 108 -14.19 12.74 11.44
N LEU A 109 -13.06 12.76 10.73
CA LEU A 109 -12.56 11.61 10.00
C LEU A 109 -12.25 10.41 10.91
N ILE A 110 -11.65 10.66 12.08
CA ILE A 110 -11.37 9.60 13.08
C ILE A 110 -12.68 8.99 13.60
N TYR A 111 -13.66 9.79 13.99
CA TYR A 111 -14.95 9.29 14.47
C TYR A 111 -15.74 8.56 13.40
N ASN A 112 -15.75 9.07 12.18
CA ASN A 112 -16.37 8.40 11.02
C ASN A 112 -15.69 7.05 10.76
N HIS A 113 -14.37 6.98 10.84
CA HIS A 113 -13.65 5.72 10.70
C HIS A 113 -14.04 4.72 11.81
N ALA A 114 -13.98 5.13 13.07
CA ALA A 114 -14.32 4.28 14.20
C ALA A 114 -15.78 3.76 14.13
N THR A 115 -16.68 4.52 13.52
CA THR A 115 -18.09 4.17 13.36
C THR A 115 -18.32 3.21 12.20
N TRP A 116 -17.75 3.51 11.03
CA TRP A 116 -18.09 2.81 9.78
C TRP A 116 -17.07 1.75 9.36
N ASN A 117 -15.84 1.81 9.87
CA ASN A 117 -14.76 0.89 9.53
C ASN A 117 -14.01 0.39 10.77
N PRO A 118 -14.69 -0.07 11.84
CA PRO A 118 -14.03 -0.40 13.11
C PRO A 118 -13.09 -1.60 13.02
N GLN A 119 -13.17 -2.39 11.94
CA GLN A 119 -12.30 -3.55 11.69
C GLN A 119 -10.97 -3.19 11.03
N ASP A 120 -10.88 -1.98 10.41
CA ASP A 120 -9.66 -1.50 9.80
C ASP A 120 -8.83 -0.74 10.84
N SER A 121 -7.53 -1.01 10.90
CA SER A 121 -6.62 -0.22 11.74
C SER A 121 -6.46 1.20 11.21
N LEU A 122 -6.36 2.18 12.12
CA LEU A 122 -6.20 3.60 11.79
C LEU A 122 -4.95 4.18 12.44
N LEU A 123 -4.17 4.91 11.64
CA LEU A 123 -3.02 5.68 12.07
C LEU A 123 -3.21 7.14 11.64
N VAL A 124 -2.97 8.07 12.55
CA VAL A 124 -2.98 9.51 12.26
C VAL A 124 -1.56 10.03 12.33
N ALA A 125 -1.08 10.59 11.23
CA ALA A 125 0.26 11.15 11.11
C ALA A 125 0.18 12.68 10.97
N THR A 126 1.08 13.41 11.61
CA THR A 126 1.14 14.86 11.58
C THR A 126 2.52 15.37 11.20
N ALA A 127 2.59 16.56 10.63
CA ALA A 127 3.88 17.18 10.28
C ALA A 127 4.56 17.86 11.47
N SER A 128 3.89 18.03 12.62
CA SER A 128 4.49 18.62 13.83
C SER A 128 3.98 17.97 15.11
N SER A 129 4.81 17.95 16.15
CA SER A 129 4.42 17.45 17.47
C SER A 129 3.31 18.29 18.10
N LYS A 130 3.34 19.62 17.94
CA LYS A 130 2.30 20.51 18.43
C LYS A 130 0.91 20.13 17.88
N HIS A 131 0.84 19.78 16.60
CA HIS A 131 -0.41 19.35 15.98
C HIS A 131 -0.86 17.98 16.48
N ALA A 132 0.08 17.03 16.65
CA ALA A 132 -0.22 15.71 17.23
C ALA A 132 -0.78 15.82 18.64
N ASP A 133 -0.12 16.58 19.51
CA ASP A 133 -0.56 16.79 20.90
C ASP A 133 -1.95 17.45 20.97
N ARG A 134 -2.21 18.41 20.10
CA ARG A 134 -3.50 19.08 20.04
C ARG A 134 -4.62 18.16 19.56
N LEU A 135 -4.35 17.31 18.58
CA LEU A 135 -5.29 16.28 18.12
C LEU A 135 -5.60 15.29 19.23
N ASP A 136 -4.57 14.82 19.94
CA ASP A 136 -4.75 13.89 21.06
C ASP A 136 -5.60 14.50 22.19
N GLN A 137 -5.29 15.72 22.61
CA GLN A 137 -6.08 16.44 23.61
C GLN A 137 -7.54 16.64 23.18
N ALA A 138 -7.76 17.03 21.92
CA ALA A 138 -9.10 17.23 21.39
C ALA A 138 -9.88 15.92 21.25
N LEU A 139 -9.21 14.83 20.88
CA LEU A 139 -9.79 13.48 20.84
C LEU A 139 -10.21 13.03 22.25
N GLN A 140 -9.32 13.16 23.25
CA GLN A 140 -9.62 12.80 24.63
C GLN A 140 -10.81 13.60 25.20
N ALA A 141 -10.89 14.90 24.87
CA ALA A 141 -12.03 15.72 25.25
C ALA A 141 -13.34 15.23 24.60
N GLY A 142 -13.31 14.92 23.30
CA GLY A 142 -14.49 14.48 22.56
C GLY A 142 -14.94 13.05 22.91
N MET A 143 -14.05 12.19 23.39
CA MET A 143 -14.37 10.83 23.80
C MET A 143 -15.34 10.77 25.00
N ARG A 144 -15.39 11.81 25.82
CA ARG A 144 -16.37 11.92 26.92
C ARG A 144 -17.82 11.87 26.42
N GLU A 145 -18.06 12.39 25.23
CA GLU A 145 -19.40 12.39 24.61
C GLU A 145 -19.63 11.18 23.69
N LYS A 146 -18.55 10.49 23.29
CA LYS A 146 -18.56 9.38 22.33
C LYS A 146 -18.09 8.06 22.95
N ALA A 147 -18.49 7.78 24.19
CA ALA A 147 -18.08 6.58 24.93
C ALA A 147 -18.37 5.26 24.20
N HIS A 148 -19.37 5.23 23.29
CA HIS A 148 -19.69 4.07 22.47
C HIS A 148 -18.58 3.68 21.48
N LEU A 149 -17.62 4.57 21.18
CA LEU A 149 -16.48 4.31 20.33
C LEU A 149 -15.22 3.85 21.10
N ALA A 150 -15.30 3.75 22.44
CA ALA A 150 -14.14 3.42 23.29
C ALA A 150 -13.48 2.11 22.90
N GLU A 151 -14.28 1.08 22.53
CA GLU A 151 -13.76 -0.22 22.12
C GLU A 151 -12.77 -0.13 20.95
N PHE A 152 -13.01 0.76 19.99
CA PHE A 152 -12.09 1.00 18.86
C PHE A 152 -10.74 1.56 19.33
N PHE A 153 -10.75 2.52 20.26
CA PHE A 153 -9.53 3.20 20.74
C PHE A 153 -8.76 2.38 21.79
N GLU A 154 -9.45 1.56 22.57
CA GLU A 154 -8.87 0.68 23.59
C GLU A 154 -8.42 -0.68 23.03
N GLY A 155 -8.67 -0.92 21.74
CA GLY A 155 -8.41 -2.20 21.07
C GLY A 155 -7.02 -2.77 21.34
N HIS A 156 -6.95 -4.09 21.62
CA HIS A 156 -5.74 -4.80 22.05
C HIS A 156 -5.00 -5.48 20.89
N GLY A 157 -5.27 -5.08 19.63
CA GLY A 157 -4.66 -5.63 18.43
C GLY A 157 -3.18 -5.26 18.26
N ARG A 158 -2.51 -5.91 17.31
CA ARG A 158 -1.12 -5.58 16.93
C ARG A 158 -0.98 -4.15 16.38
N GLU A 159 -2.05 -3.61 15.81
CA GLU A 159 -2.11 -2.30 15.19
C GLU A 159 -3.17 -1.49 15.92
N ARG A 160 -2.74 -0.82 16.98
CA ARG A 160 -3.61 0.06 17.76
C ARG A 160 -3.81 1.38 17.01
N PHE A 161 -4.95 2.03 17.27
CA PHE A 161 -5.10 3.43 16.93
C PHE A 161 -3.99 4.25 17.58
N GLU A 162 -3.40 5.16 16.81
CA GLU A 162 -2.33 6.02 17.28
C GLU A 162 -2.33 7.35 16.52
N ILE A 163 -2.03 8.43 17.26
CA ILE A 163 -1.68 9.73 16.68
C ILE A 163 -0.17 9.91 16.88
N THR A 164 0.55 10.14 15.79
CA THR A 164 2.02 10.22 15.80
C THR A 164 2.52 11.27 14.80
N THR A 165 3.82 11.53 14.80
CA THR A 165 4.42 12.42 13.80
C THR A 165 4.94 11.67 12.62
N ILE A 166 5.14 12.31 11.45
CA ILE A 166 5.76 11.70 10.28
C ILE A 166 7.21 11.24 10.55
N GLN A 167 7.88 11.84 11.52
CA GLN A 167 9.22 11.43 11.95
C GLN A 167 9.22 10.06 12.63
N ASP A 168 8.19 9.78 13.43
CA ASP A 168 8.09 8.57 14.25
C ASP A 168 7.36 7.42 13.56
N LEU A 169 7.04 7.57 12.27
CA LEU A 169 6.35 6.57 11.45
C LEU A 169 7.20 5.36 11.06
N ALA A 170 8.48 5.33 11.40
CA ALA A 170 9.36 4.22 11.02
C ALA A 170 8.77 2.87 11.45
N HIS A 171 8.59 1.97 10.48
CA HIS A 171 8.03 0.62 10.67
C HIS A 171 6.55 0.53 11.10
N ARG A 172 5.81 1.63 11.10
CA ARG A 172 4.37 1.65 11.38
C ARG A 172 3.57 1.50 10.09
N ILE A 173 2.54 0.68 10.14
CA ILE A 173 1.65 0.39 9.02
C ILE A 173 0.25 0.27 9.59
N ALA A 174 -0.74 0.84 8.91
CA ALA A 174 -2.14 0.66 9.22
C ALA A 174 -2.95 0.36 7.95
N ASP A 175 -4.17 -0.14 8.11
CA ASP A 175 -5.07 -0.29 6.98
C ASP A 175 -5.40 1.06 6.36
N ARG A 176 -5.67 2.05 7.21
CA ARG A 176 -5.94 3.42 6.81
C ARG A 176 -5.03 4.40 7.53
N VAL A 177 -4.62 5.44 6.82
CA VAL A 177 -3.78 6.51 7.37
C VAL A 177 -4.47 7.84 7.11
N ILE A 178 -4.52 8.70 8.11
CA ILE A 178 -4.88 10.11 7.96
C ILE A 178 -3.57 10.90 8.13
N PHE A 179 -3.14 11.58 7.09
CA PHE A 179 -2.01 12.50 7.17
C PHE A 179 -2.53 13.94 7.24
N SER A 180 -2.38 14.58 8.39
CA SER A 180 -2.74 15.97 8.59
C SER A 180 -1.49 16.84 8.56
N ILE A 181 -1.45 17.80 7.64
CA ILE A 181 -0.29 18.66 7.46
C ILE A 181 -0.17 19.61 8.65
N GLY A 182 -1.30 20.12 9.16
CA GLY A 182 -1.33 20.97 10.35
C GLY A 182 -0.77 22.37 10.16
N PHE A 183 -0.58 22.82 8.92
CA PHE A 183 -0.10 24.15 8.57
C PHE A 183 -1.01 24.81 7.55
N GLY A 184 -1.18 26.12 7.66
CA GLY A 184 -1.96 26.92 6.75
C GLY A 184 -1.34 28.28 6.53
N LYS A 185 -2.13 29.22 5.98
CA LYS A 185 -1.72 30.60 5.77
C LYS A 185 -2.01 31.43 7.00
N ASP A 186 -1.13 32.39 7.29
CA ASP A 186 -1.35 33.41 8.31
C ASP A 186 -2.47 34.41 7.89
N SER A 187 -2.77 35.35 8.75
CA SER A 187 -3.76 36.41 8.49
C SER A 187 -3.42 37.30 7.28
N SER A 188 -2.16 37.33 6.88
CA SER A 188 -1.65 38.07 5.71
C SER A 188 -1.64 37.23 4.43
N GLY A 189 -1.98 35.94 4.52
CA GLY A 189 -1.99 34.99 3.41
C GLY A 189 -0.64 34.33 3.12
N ASN A 190 0.36 34.48 3.99
CA ASN A 190 1.67 33.87 3.82
C ASN A 190 1.73 32.48 4.45
N VAL A 191 2.46 31.59 3.82
CA VAL A 191 2.78 30.27 4.38
C VAL A 191 3.99 30.38 5.31
N PRO A 192 4.00 29.70 6.47
CA PRO A 192 5.17 29.65 7.34
C PRO A 192 6.41 29.14 6.63
N LYS A 193 7.59 29.73 6.95
CA LYS A 193 8.87 29.30 6.35
C LYS A 193 9.28 27.88 6.76
N SER A 194 8.78 27.40 7.89
CA SER A 194 9.00 26.05 8.39
C SER A 194 7.67 25.32 8.54
N LEU A 195 7.60 24.11 8.01
CA LEU A 195 6.45 23.22 8.05
C LEU A 195 6.73 22.01 8.96
N GLY A 196 7.30 22.25 10.13
CA GLY A 196 7.62 21.21 11.10
C GLY A 196 8.62 20.19 10.57
N PHE A 197 8.32 18.90 10.74
CA PHE A 197 9.20 17.82 10.28
C PHE A 197 9.37 17.74 8.77
N ILE A 198 8.47 18.31 7.99
CA ILE A 198 8.63 18.41 6.52
C ILE A 198 9.84 19.29 6.18
N SER A 199 10.11 20.32 6.96
CA SER A 199 11.25 21.21 6.77
C SER A 199 12.57 20.67 7.31
N HIS A 200 12.59 19.48 7.90
CA HIS A 200 13.82 18.82 8.30
C HIS A 200 14.63 18.35 7.09
N ARG A 201 15.92 18.10 7.28
CA ARG A 201 16.81 17.55 6.25
C ARG A 201 16.26 16.27 5.61
N ASP A 202 15.65 15.39 6.41
CA ASP A 202 15.04 14.13 5.97
C ASP A 202 13.53 14.24 5.76
N GLY A 203 12.96 15.45 5.70
CA GLY A 203 11.52 15.70 5.62
C GLY A 203 10.87 15.03 4.40
N HIS A 204 11.55 15.03 3.24
CA HIS A 204 11.10 14.33 2.04
C HIS A 204 10.98 12.80 2.26
N ARG A 205 11.90 12.19 3.03
CA ARG A 205 11.85 10.77 3.39
C ARG A 205 10.71 10.46 4.37
N TYR A 206 10.48 11.36 5.33
CA TYR A 206 9.34 11.23 6.24
C TYR A 206 8.02 11.26 5.50
N LEU A 207 7.86 12.17 4.52
CA LEU A 207 6.70 12.21 3.64
C LEU A 207 6.54 10.92 2.86
N ALA A 208 7.60 10.45 2.19
CA ALA A 208 7.56 9.21 1.43
C ALA A 208 7.17 8.00 2.29
N ASN A 209 7.74 7.89 3.50
CA ASN A 209 7.40 6.82 4.43
C ASN A 209 5.92 6.90 4.87
N CYS A 210 5.38 8.11 5.07
CA CYS A 210 3.98 8.32 5.37
C CYS A 210 3.08 7.82 4.23
N LEU A 211 3.41 8.11 2.97
CA LEU A 211 2.62 7.71 1.80
C LEU A 211 2.54 6.19 1.62
N VAL A 212 3.57 5.45 2.02
CA VAL A 212 3.60 3.98 1.91
C VAL A 212 3.22 3.26 3.21
N SER A 213 2.81 3.99 4.26
CA SER A 213 2.39 3.38 5.53
C SER A 213 0.95 2.87 5.52
N ALA A 214 0.12 3.29 4.55
CA ALA A 214 -1.25 2.82 4.39
C ALA A 214 -1.32 1.52 3.57
N ARG A 215 -2.05 0.51 4.07
CA ARG A 215 -2.35 -0.69 3.28
C ARG A 215 -3.51 -0.52 2.32
N LYS A 216 -4.56 0.19 2.72
CA LYS A 216 -5.80 0.33 1.94
C LYS A 216 -6.05 1.74 1.46
N HIS A 217 -5.95 2.73 2.33
CA HIS A 217 -6.34 4.09 2.01
C HIS A 217 -5.56 5.12 2.81
N ILE A 218 -5.18 6.22 2.15
CA ILE A 218 -4.59 7.39 2.81
C ILE A 218 -5.44 8.63 2.54
N THR A 219 -5.79 9.34 3.60
CA THR A 219 -6.46 10.63 3.54
C THR A 219 -5.48 11.72 3.94
N VAL A 220 -5.18 12.62 3.02
CA VAL A 220 -4.36 13.80 3.30
C VAL A 220 -5.27 14.97 3.63
N VAL A 221 -5.10 15.56 4.80
CA VAL A 221 -5.83 16.76 5.24
C VAL A 221 -4.91 17.95 5.15
N SER A 222 -5.31 18.99 4.45
CA SER A 222 -4.47 20.15 4.19
C SER A 222 -5.28 21.44 4.06
N ALA A 223 -4.77 22.50 4.68
CA ALA A 223 -5.21 23.87 4.42
C ALA A 223 -4.34 24.57 3.34
N LEU A 224 -3.28 23.91 2.87
CA LEU A 224 -2.40 24.38 1.81
C LEU A 224 -2.67 23.63 0.51
N GLU A 225 -2.52 24.31 -0.61
CA GLU A 225 -2.53 23.76 -1.94
C GLU A 225 -1.11 23.77 -2.54
N ALA A 226 -0.88 22.95 -3.57
CA ALA A 226 0.41 22.92 -4.26
C ALA A 226 0.82 24.31 -4.79
N THR A 227 -0.14 25.15 -5.18
CA THR A 227 0.05 26.53 -5.62
C THR A 227 0.54 27.48 -4.55
N ASP A 228 0.33 27.14 -3.28
CA ASP A 228 0.76 27.96 -2.14
C ASP A 228 2.23 27.74 -1.77
N LEU A 229 2.81 26.64 -2.26
CA LEU A 229 4.15 26.17 -1.95
C LEU A 229 5.16 26.52 -3.05
N VAL A 230 5.02 27.67 -3.66
CA VAL A 230 5.90 28.11 -4.78
C VAL A 230 7.10 28.92 -4.28
N ASP A 231 6.99 29.49 -3.08
CA ASP A 231 8.07 30.32 -2.49
C ASP A 231 9.27 29.45 -2.10
N PRO A 232 10.45 29.62 -2.72
CA PRO A 232 11.64 28.84 -2.40
C PRO A 232 12.21 29.13 -1.01
N SER A 233 11.73 30.13 -0.31
CA SER A 233 12.10 30.40 1.10
C SER A 233 11.46 29.44 2.09
N ILE A 234 10.45 28.67 1.67
CA ILE A 234 9.80 27.65 2.50
C ILE A 234 10.62 26.37 2.44
N ILE A 235 11.22 25.99 3.54
CA ILE A 235 12.11 24.84 3.62
C ILE A 235 11.30 23.54 3.47
N GLY A 236 11.72 22.66 2.54
CA GLY A 236 11.08 21.35 2.31
C GLY A 236 9.77 21.42 1.50
N CYS A 237 9.42 22.57 0.95
CA CYS A 237 8.17 22.76 0.20
C CYS A 237 8.09 21.94 -1.08
N ASP A 238 9.21 21.63 -1.74
CA ASP A 238 9.22 20.94 -3.03
C ASP A 238 8.58 19.54 -2.92
N GLY A 239 9.01 18.72 -1.96
CA GLY A 239 8.44 17.38 -1.76
C GLY A 239 6.94 17.42 -1.42
N LEU A 240 6.51 18.38 -0.58
CA LEU A 240 5.10 18.54 -0.24
C LEU A 240 4.29 19.03 -1.46
N ARG A 241 4.81 19.99 -2.22
CA ARG A 241 4.18 20.50 -3.45
C ARG A 241 3.99 19.40 -4.48
N GLU A 242 5.02 18.61 -4.72
CA GLU A 242 4.98 17.48 -5.66
C GLU A 242 3.96 16.44 -5.21
N MET A 243 3.98 16.05 -3.94
CA MET A 243 3.01 15.14 -3.36
C MET A 243 1.56 15.62 -3.55
N LEU A 244 1.26 16.88 -3.20
CA LEU A 244 -0.09 17.45 -3.37
C LEU A 244 -0.48 17.53 -4.86
N SER A 245 0.48 17.80 -5.75
CA SER A 245 0.25 17.81 -7.20
C SER A 245 -0.03 16.41 -7.74
N GLU A 246 0.66 15.38 -7.26
CA GLU A 246 0.42 13.99 -7.68
C GLU A 246 -0.95 13.47 -7.19
N ILE A 247 -1.33 13.78 -5.95
CA ILE A 247 -2.65 13.41 -5.40
C ILE A 247 -3.80 14.03 -6.22
N ALA A 248 -3.59 15.22 -6.75
CA ALA A 248 -4.59 15.91 -7.56
C ALA A 248 -4.73 15.36 -9.00
N LYS A 249 -3.78 14.55 -9.47
CA LYS A 249 -3.82 13.97 -10.82
C LYS A 249 -4.72 12.72 -10.87
N PRO A 250 -5.52 12.53 -11.93
CA PRO A 250 -6.25 11.29 -12.09
C PRO A 250 -5.30 10.11 -12.34
N SER A 251 -5.42 9.06 -11.54
CA SER A 251 -4.47 7.94 -11.41
C SER A 251 -4.60 6.83 -12.46
N PHE A 252 -4.81 7.10 -13.75
CA PHE A 252 -4.96 6.01 -14.72
C PHE A 252 -4.04 6.19 -15.93
N LYS A 253 -2.95 5.42 -15.94
CA LYS A 253 -2.16 5.17 -17.16
C LYS A 253 -2.67 3.89 -17.82
N THR A 254 -3.51 4.00 -18.83
CA THR A 254 -3.76 2.92 -19.79
C THR A 254 -2.58 2.92 -20.76
N GLN A 255 -1.81 1.84 -20.83
CA GLN A 255 -0.85 1.63 -21.90
C GLN A 255 -1.47 0.70 -22.94
N ASP A 256 -1.54 1.15 -24.19
CA ASP A 256 -1.80 0.32 -25.35
C ASP A 256 -0.56 -0.54 -25.62
N ALA A 257 -0.46 -1.68 -24.92
CA ALA A 257 0.55 -2.69 -25.18
C ALA A 257 -0.09 -3.82 -26.00
N ASP A 258 0.69 -4.47 -26.84
CA ASP A 258 0.27 -5.65 -27.61
C ASP A 258 -0.38 -6.71 -26.69
N VAL A 259 -1.63 -7.01 -26.95
CA VAL A 259 -2.38 -8.00 -26.18
C VAL A 259 -2.14 -9.38 -26.79
N ASN A 260 -1.74 -10.35 -25.98
CA ASN A 260 -1.61 -11.74 -26.42
C ASN A 260 -2.95 -12.21 -27.02
N PRO A 261 -2.97 -12.83 -28.23
CA PRO A 261 -4.19 -13.23 -28.92
C PRO A 261 -5.11 -14.15 -28.10
N MET A 262 -4.56 -15.05 -27.28
CA MET A 262 -5.35 -15.92 -26.41
C MET A 262 -6.07 -15.14 -25.32
N ILE A 263 -5.46 -14.10 -24.79
CA ILE A 263 -6.07 -13.19 -23.81
C ILE A 263 -7.16 -12.34 -24.47
N ALA A 264 -6.91 -11.87 -25.69
CA ALA A 264 -7.90 -11.12 -26.44
C ALA A 264 -9.14 -11.97 -26.76
N ASP A 265 -8.96 -13.21 -27.19
CA ASP A 265 -10.06 -14.15 -27.43
C ASP A 265 -10.85 -14.46 -26.14
N LEU A 266 -10.15 -14.73 -25.04
CA LEU A 266 -10.79 -14.95 -23.74
C LEU A 266 -11.60 -13.71 -23.30
N ALA A 267 -11.06 -12.50 -23.47
CA ALA A 267 -11.75 -11.27 -23.14
C ALA A 267 -13.03 -11.09 -23.95
N ILE A 268 -13.00 -11.41 -25.27
CA ILE A 268 -14.18 -11.37 -26.15
C ILE A 268 -15.25 -12.36 -25.67
N ARG A 269 -14.87 -13.60 -25.31
CA ARG A 269 -15.80 -14.62 -24.80
C ARG A 269 -16.43 -14.21 -23.47
N LEU A 270 -15.63 -13.68 -22.55
CA LEU A 270 -16.12 -13.16 -21.27
C LEU A 270 -17.12 -12.01 -21.48
N THR A 271 -16.83 -11.10 -22.41
CA THR A 271 -17.74 -10.00 -22.73
C THR A 271 -19.07 -10.49 -23.28
N LYS A 272 -19.08 -11.55 -24.11
CA LYS A 272 -20.32 -12.19 -24.59
C LYS A 272 -21.14 -12.81 -23.46
N LEU A 273 -20.51 -13.20 -22.36
CA LEU A 273 -21.19 -13.72 -21.16
C LEU A 273 -21.62 -12.62 -20.19
N GLY A 274 -21.46 -11.33 -20.54
CA GLY A 274 -21.85 -10.19 -19.70
C GLY A 274 -20.80 -9.77 -18.68
N VAL A 275 -19.55 -10.25 -18.80
CA VAL A 275 -18.43 -9.86 -17.94
C VAL A 275 -17.73 -8.65 -18.54
N THR A 276 -17.50 -7.62 -17.73
CA THR A 276 -16.67 -6.49 -18.15
C THR A 276 -15.19 -6.88 -18.06
N THR A 277 -14.42 -6.62 -19.11
CA THR A 277 -13.00 -6.99 -19.17
C THR A 277 -12.12 -5.79 -19.49
N ARG A 278 -10.89 -5.80 -18.96
CA ARG A 278 -9.80 -4.88 -19.37
C ARG A 278 -8.51 -5.67 -19.51
N THR A 279 -7.88 -5.55 -20.66
CA THR A 279 -6.57 -6.14 -20.94
C THR A 279 -5.45 -5.19 -20.55
N ASN A 280 -4.28 -5.72 -20.20
CA ASN A 280 -3.08 -4.96 -19.81
C ASN A 280 -3.33 -3.87 -18.76
N PHE A 281 -4.20 -4.16 -17.78
CA PHE A 281 -4.59 -3.19 -16.76
C PHE A 281 -3.35 -2.69 -15.98
N SER A 282 -3.15 -1.36 -16.01
CA SER A 282 -2.00 -0.67 -15.40
C SER A 282 -0.63 -1.24 -15.83
N ALA A 283 -0.54 -1.88 -17.01
CA ALA A 283 0.64 -2.61 -17.48
C ALA A 283 1.11 -3.75 -16.52
N ARG A 284 0.31 -4.10 -15.52
CA ARG A 284 0.63 -5.11 -14.49
C ARG A 284 -0.16 -6.39 -14.66
N PHE A 285 -1.45 -6.29 -14.90
CA PHE A 285 -2.33 -7.45 -15.06
C PHE A 285 -2.70 -7.67 -16.52
N LYS A 286 -2.45 -8.87 -17.02
CA LYS A 286 -2.72 -9.22 -18.43
C LYS A 286 -4.21 -9.15 -18.77
N LEU A 287 -5.07 -9.58 -17.83
CA LEU A 287 -6.51 -9.52 -17.95
C LEU A 287 -7.12 -9.33 -16.56
N VAL A 288 -8.03 -8.39 -16.46
CA VAL A 288 -8.93 -8.24 -15.33
C VAL A 288 -10.37 -8.33 -15.81
N ALA A 289 -11.23 -8.90 -14.99
CA ALA A 289 -12.63 -9.12 -15.32
C ALA A 289 -13.50 -8.77 -14.13
N SER A 290 -14.70 -8.21 -14.37
CA SER A 290 -15.62 -7.84 -13.31
C SER A 290 -17.08 -8.05 -13.67
N VAL A 291 -17.88 -8.29 -12.60
CA VAL A 291 -19.34 -8.34 -12.63
C VAL A 291 -19.85 -7.60 -11.39
N GLY A 292 -20.54 -6.48 -11.59
CA GLY A 292 -20.93 -5.61 -10.48
C GLY A 292 -19.71 -5.11 -9.70
N GLU A 293 -19.68 -5.35 -8.39
CA GLU A 293 -18.58 -4.98 -7.51
C GLU A 293 -17.49 -6.06 -7.34
N LYS A 294 -17.70 -7.24 -7.90
CA LYS A 294 -16.70 -8.30 -7.90
C LYS A 294 -15.76 -8.14 -9.08
N ALA A 295 -14.46 -8.21 -8.82
CA ALA A 295 -13.46 -8.16 -9.87
C ALA A 295 -12.33 -9.16 -9.59
N ALA A 296 -11.83 -9.78 -10.65
CA ALA A 296 -10.77 -10.78 -10.60
C ALA A 296 -9.60 -10.42 -11.51
N VAL A 297 -8.40 -10.74 -11.03
CA VAL A 297 -7.21 -10.83 -11.87
C VAL A 297 -7.16 -12.23 -12.48
N ILE A 298 -7.13 -12.30 -13.80
CA ILE A 298 -7.01 -13.55 -14.55
C ILE A 298 -5.57 -13.67 -15.01
N GLU A 299 -4.86 -14.65 -14.45
CA GLU A 299 -3.43 -14.81 -14.67
C GLU A 299 -3.11 -16.11 -15.38
N PRO A 300 -2.62 -16.02 -16.63
CA PRO A 300 -2.15 -17.18 -17.37
C PRO A 300 -0.80 -17.66 -16.81
N ASP A 301 -0.51 -18.95 -16.96
CA ASP A 301 0.72 -19.56 -16.45
C ASP A 301 2.00 -19.00 -17.11
N TRP A 302 1.94 -18.60 -18.38
CA TRP A 302 3.10 -17.94 -19.04
C TRP A 302 3.39 -16.55 -18.48
N GLY A 303 2.41 -15.88 -17.89
CA GLY A 303 2.61 -14.61 -17.18
C GLY A 303 3.45 -14.77 -15.91
N LEU A 304 3.61 -16.01 -15.44
CA LEU A 304 4.35 -16.38 -14.24
C LEU A 304 5.74 -16.96 -14.55
N LEU A 305 6.19 -16.94 -15.80
CA LEU A 305 7.54 -17.37 -16.16
C LEU A 305 8.56 -16.45 -15.47
N GLY A 306 9.56 -17.04 -14.84
CA GLY A 306 10.58 -16.31 -14.08
C GLY A 306 10.30 -16.15 -12.58
N TYR A 307 9.07 -16.44 -12.11
CA TYR A 307 8.77 -16.49 -10.68
C TYR A 307 9.13 -17.86 -10.10
N ASN A 308 9.62 -17.88 -8.86
CA ASN A 308 9.82 -19.12 -8.13
C ASN A 308 8.47 -19.75 -7.68
N LEU A 309 8.49 -21.01 -7.24
CA LEU A 309 7.28 -21.72 -6.83
C LEU A 309 6.52 -21.03 -5.70
N SER A 310 7.24 -20.53 -4.70
CA SER A 310 6.65 -19.84 -3.56
C SER A 310 5.93 -18.56 -3.98
N GLU A 311 6.53 -17.83 -4.91
CA GLU A 311 5.94 -16.62 -5.48
C GLU A 311 4.68 -16.92 -6.30
N ARG A 312 4.75 -17.92 -7.19
CA ARG A 312 3.62 -18.31 -8.06
C ARG A 312 2.39 -18.81 -7.30
N HIS A 313 2.62 -19.61 -6.25
CA HIS A 313 1.53 -20.35 -5.61
C HIS A 313 1.08 -19.74 -4.28
N ARG A 314 1.90 -18.94 -3.64
CA ARG A 314 1.61 -18.37 -2.32
C ARG A 314 1.63 -16.86 -2.30
N LEU A 315 2.79 -16.24 -2.58
CA LEU A 315 2.96 -14.81 -2.31
C LEU A 315 2.13 -13.94 -3.27
N ARG A 316 2.15 -14.23 -4.57
CA ARG A 316 1.40 -13.46 -5.56
C ARG A 316 -0.12 -13.57 -5.39
N PRO A 317 -0.72 -14.76 -5.24
CA PRO A 317 -2.14 -14.87 -4.93
C PRO A 317 -2.55 -14.17 -3.62
N MET A 318 -1.71 -14.28 -2.57
CA MET A 318 -1.96 -13.58 -1.30
C MET A 318 -1.97 -12.07 -1.50
N MET A 319 -0.97 -11.53 -2.18
CA MET A 319 -0.84 -10.09 -2.43
C MET A 319 -2.03 -9.57 -3.25
N ILE A 320 -2.38 -10.24 -4.35
CA ILE A 320 -3.49 -9.82 -5.21
C ILE A 320 -4.81 -9.82 -4.43
N ARG A 321 -5.05 -10.84 -3.60
CA ARG A 321 -6.24 -10.88 -2.74
C ARG A 321 -6.22 -9.78 -1.66
N ALA A 322 -5.05 -9.48 -1.09
CA ALA A 322 -4.92 -8.37 -0.13
C ALA A 322 -5.23 -6.99 -0.75
N LEU A 323 -5.06 -6.86 -2.08
CA LEU A 323 -5.45 -5.67 -2.85
C LEU A 323 -6.94 -5.65 -3.25
N GLY A 324 -7.74 -6.59 -2.72
CA GLY A 324 -9.19 -6.67 -2.93
C GLY A 324 -9.62 -7.44 -4.17
N TRP A 325 -8.71 -8.02 -4.94
CA TRP A 325 -9.02 -8.78 -6.13
C TRP A 325 -9.34 -10.24 -5.81
N ASP A 326 -10.27 -10.83 -6.53
CA ASP A 326 -10.29 -12.28 -6.71
C ASP A 326 -9.12 -12.69 -7.62
N TYR A 327 -8.52 -13.86 -7.36
CA TYR A 327 -7.40 -14.35 -8.14
C TYR A 327 -7.75 -15.66 -8.84
N ILE A 328 -7.76 -15.64 -10.16
CA ILE A 328 -8.09 -16.79 -11.00
C ILE A 328 -6.87 -17.12 -11.87
N ARG A 329 -6.30 -18.30 -11.67
CA ARG A 329 -5.23 -18.80 -12.51
C ARG A 329 -5.81 -19.62 -13.66
N VAL A 330 -5.28 -19.39 -14.85
CA VAL A 330 -5.70 -20.08 -16.07
C VAL A 330 -4.49 -20.72 -16.74
N PRO A 331 -4.38 -22.05 -16.70
CA PRO A 331 -3.34 -22.75 -17.43
C PRO A 331 -3.50 -22.56 -18.95
N SER A 332 -2.37 -22.42 -19.66
CA SER A 332 -2.37 -22.23 -21.12
C SER A 332 -2.99 -23.39 -21.86
N PHE A 333 -2.80 -24.60 -21.38
CA PHE A 333 -3.38 -25.79 -22.02
C PHE A 333 -4.92 -25.80 -21.94
N GLU A 334 -5.53 -25.30 -20.88
CA GLU A 334 -6.99 -25.17 -20.77
C GLU A 334 -7.53 -24.14 -21.77
N LEU A 335 -6.84 -22.98 -21.89
CA LEU A 335 -7.19 -21.94 -22.86
C LEU A 335 -7.09 -22.44 -24.31
N PHE A 336 -6.11 -23.33 -24.59
CA PHE A 336 -5.95 -23.88 -25.90
C PHE A 336 -6.98 -25.00 -26.20
N ALA A 337 -7.27 -25.85 -25.22
CA ALA A 337 -8.16 -26.99 -25.38
C ALA A 337 -9.64 -26.59 -25.46
N ASP A 338 -10.10 -25.71 -24.56
CA ASP A 338 -11.50 -25.25 -24.51
C ASP A 338 -11.62 -23.85 -23.89
N PRO A 339 -11.38 -22.80 -24.67
CA PRO A 339 -11.48 -21.41 -24.19
C PRO A 339 -12.90 -21.03 -23.76
N GLU A 340 -13.95 -21.71 -24.28
CA GLU A 340 -15.33 -21.46 -23.91
C GLU A 340 -15.63 -21.94 -22.48
N ALA A 341 -15.21 -23.17 -22.14
CA ALA A 341 -15.35 -23.70 -20.79
C ALA A 341 -14.56 -22.86 -19.76
N VAL A 342 -13.38 -22.35 -20.13
CA VAL A 342 -12.61 -21.43 -19.29
C VAL A 342 -13.39 -20.13 -19.06
N ALA A 343 -13.95 -19.53 -20.10
CA ALA A 343 -14.73 -18.30 -19.98
C ALA A 343 -15.97 -18.49 -19.10
N GLN A 344 -16.70 -19.59 -19.25
CA GLN A 344 -17.86 -19.94 -18.43
C GLN A 344 -17.46 -20.13 -16.96
N ARG A 345 -16.35 -20.83 -16.67
CA ARG A 345 -15.85 -21.02 -15.31
C ARG A 345 -15.52 -19.69 -14.64
N ILE A 346 -14.87 -18.78 -15.37
CA ILE A 346 -14.55 -17.43 -14.85
C ILE A 346 -15.84 -16.63 -14.60
N ALA A 347 -16.79 -16.66 -15.53
CA ALA A 347 -18.06 -15.97 -15.40
C ALA A 347 -18.85 -16.44 -14.16
N ILE A 348 -18.91 -17.77 -13.93
CA ILE A 348 -19.52 -18.36 -12.74
C ILE A 348 -18.80 -17.91 -11.46
N ALA A 349 -17.46 -17.89 -11.45
CA ALA A 349 -16.69 -17.45 -10.29
C ALA A 349 -16.96 -15.98 -9.95
N LEU A 350 -17.24 -15.15 -10.95
CA LEU A 350 -17.64 -13.75 -10.78
C LEU A 350 -19.13 -13.57 -10.42
N GLY A 351 -19.92 -14.65 -10.43
CA GLY A 351 -21.31 -14.62 -9.97
C GLY A 351 -22.36 -14.59 -11.07
N ILE A 352 -21.98 -14.89 -12.33
CA ILE A 352 -22.95 -15.06 -13.41
C ILE A 352 -23.58 -16.45 -13.32
N GLU A 353 -24.92 -16.50 -13.27
CA GLU A 353 -25.65 -17.75 -13.36
C GLU A 353 -25.78 -18.19 -14.83
N LEU A 354 -25.11 -19.29 -15.17
CA LEU A 354 -25.24 -19.91 -16.50
C LEU A 354 -26.24 -21.06 -16.45
N SER A 355 -27.10 -21.17 -17.45
CA SER A 355 -28.15 -22.19 -17.55
C SER A 355 -27.61 -23.64 -17.71
N LYS A 356 -26.33 -23.79 -17.99
CA LYS A 356 -25.61 -25.09 -18.01
C LYS A 356 -24.29 -24.96 -17.26
N LYS A 357 -24.09 -25.83 -16.25
CA LYS A 357 -22.76 -25.95 -15.63
C LYS A 357 -21.76 -26.50 -16.67
N PRO A 358 -20.57 -25.90 -16.79
CA PRO A 358 -19.52 -26.47 -17.63
C PRO A 358 -19.16 -27.84 -17.10
N GLN A 359 -19.09 -28.84 -17.98
CA GLN A 359 -18.56 -30.14 -17.62
C GLN A 359 -17.02 -29.99 -17.41
N PRO A 360 -16.46 -30.60 -16.37
CA PRO A 360 -15.00 -30.61 -16.22
C PRO A 360 -14.38 -31.36 -17.42
N LEU A 361 -13.37 -30.73 -18.05
CA LEU A 361 -12.64 -31.26 -19.19
C LEU A 361 -11.97 -32.61 -18.92
N PHE A 362 -11.71 -32.95 -17.67
CA PHE A 362 -11.22 -34.21 -17.17
C PHE A 362 -11.94 -34.55 -15.87
N GLU A 363 -12.81 -35.53 -15.88
CA GLU A 363 -13.12 -36.30 -14.68
C GLU A 363 -11.83 -37.09 -14.36
N MET A 364 -11.02 -36.55 -13.48
CA MET A 364 -10.05 -37.39 -12.78
C MET A 364 -10.88 -38.25 -11.81
N GLU A 365 -11.17 -39.46 -12.21
CA GLU A 365 -11.56 -40.49 -11.24
C GLU A 365 -10.50 -40.44 -10.12
N PRO A 366 -10.90 -40.33 -8.85
CA PRO A 366 -9.93 -40.45 -7.79
C PRO A 366 -9.33 -41.86 -7.91
N ARG A 367 -8.14 -41.95 -8.49
CA ARG A 367 -7.35 -43.19 -8.35
C ARG A 367 -7.19 -43.34 -6.84
N ALA A 368 -7.81 -44.39 -6.33
CA ALA A 368 -7.50 -44.85 -4.98
C ALA A 368 -5.96 -45.01 -4.98
N PHE A 369 -5.31 -44.18 -4.18
CA PHE A 369 -3.94 -44.41 -3.80
C PHE A 369 -3.99 -45.73 -3.04
N GLU A 370 -3.68 -46.83 -3.69
CA GLU A 370 -3.29 -48.04 -2.98
C GLU A 370 -2.09 -47.61 -2.12
N ASP A 371 -2.28 -47.67 -0.83
CA ASP A 371 -1.23 -47.50 0.16
C ASP A 371 -0.14 -48.56 -0.12
N THR A 372 0.76 -48.26 -1.04
CA THR A 372 2.04 -48.94 -1.06
C THR A 372 2.78 -48.45 0.17
N HIS A 373 2.72 -49.26 1.21
CA HIS A 373 3.58 -49.17 2.36
C HIS A 373 5.04 -49.13 1.89
N PHE A 374 5.59 -47.95 1.74
CA PHE A 374 7.03 -47.77 1.77
C PHE A 374 7.44 -47.95 3.24
N ALA A 375 7.74 -49.20 3.60
CA ALA A 375 8.44 -49.48 4.82
C ALA A 375 9.83 -48.84 4.74
N TRP A 376 10.01 -47.76 5.43
CA TRP A 376 11.34 -47.27 5.77
C TRP A 376 11.97 -48.35 6.64
N GLY A 377 12.97 -49.07 6.11
CA GLY A 377 13.74 -50.03 6.89
C GLY A 377 14.35 -49.32 8.10
N ASP A 378 14.11 -49.87 9.27
CA ASP A 378 14.75 -49.48 10.51
C ASP A 378 16.28 -49.50 10.35
N PRO A 379 17.02 -48.45 10.72
CA PRO A 379 18.45 -48.44 10.80
C PRO A 379 18.93 -49.06 12.13
N ALA A 380 18.61 -50.30 12.38
CA ALA A 380 19.16 -51.02 13.51
C ALA A 380 19.40 -52.48 13.08
N ASP A 381 20.57 -52.69 12.43
CA ASP A 381 21.36 -53.93 12.56
C ASP A 381 22.58 -53.83 11.64
N SER A 382 23.64 -53.24 12.16
CA SER A 382 25.00 -53.56 11.74
C SER A 382 25.95 -53.55 12.94
N ASN A 383 25.67 -54.51 13.80
CA ASN A 383 26.72 -55.05 14.61
C ASN A 383 27.11 -56.35 13.92
N ASP A 384 28.25 -56.45 13.28
CA ASP A 384 29.16 -57.59 13.46
C ASP A 384 30.49 -57.35 12.70
N GLN A 385 31.55 -57.21 13.45
CA GLN A 385 32.74 -58.04 13.51
C GLN A 385 33.68 -58.17 12.29
N ARG A 386 34.96 -57.86 12.61
CA ARG A 386 36.24 -58.43 12.11
C ARG A 386 36.79 -57.81 10.83
N LEU A 387 37.94 -57.24 10.85
CA LEU A 387 39.31 -57.51 11.27
C LEU A 387 40.10 -56.20 11.16
#